data_5e5664d82a6e8c3cd2596d2c7c3ba23a
#
_entry.id   5e5664d82a6e8c3cd2596d2c7c3ba23a
#
_cell.length_a   1.000
_cell.length_b   1.000
_cell.length_c   1.000
_cell.angle_alpha   90.00
_cell.angle_beta   90.00
_cell.angle_gamma   90.00
#
_symmetry.space_group_name_H-M   'P 1'
#
loop_
_entity.id
_entity.type
_entity.pdbx_description
1 polymer ?
#
loop_
_entity_poly.entity_id
_entity_poly.type
_entity_poly.pdbx_seq_one_letter_code
_entity_poly.pdbx_strand_id
1 'polypeptide(L)'
;MNYELIIPRIEAGKVGVITLNRPKQLNALNDQLMNELGAALKAFDADPAIGCMVITGSEKAFAAGADIAAMARYTFADVYREDYITRNWEQIRSIRKPVIAAVSGFALGGGCELAMMCDFIIAADNARFGQPEIKLGVIPGAGGTQRLPRAIGKAKAMDLALTGRMMDATEAERAGLVSRVVALDKLMEETLAAALMICEYSQIATMAAKESINRAFEGTLSDGILFERRMFHAMFATEDQKEGMDAFLNKRKAEFKNA
;
A
#
# COMPACT_ATOMS: atom_id res chain seq x y z
N MET A 1 21.33 -6.10 4.80
CA MET A 1 21.39 -4.61 4.76
C MET A 1 21.08 -4.12 6.15
N ASN A 2 21.79 -3.10 6.64
CA ASN A 2 21.40 -2.42 7.89
C ASN A 2 20.42 -1.32 7.51
N TYR A 3 19.22 -1.37 8.09
CA TYR A 3 18.20 -0.33 7.97
C TYR A 3 18.20 0.51 9.25
N GLU A 4 18.07 1.82 9.11
CA GLU A 4 18.07 2.76 10.24
C GLU A 4 16.67 3.33 10.50
N LEU A 5 15.91 3.58 9.42
CA LEU A 5 14.62 4.27 9.45
C LEU A 5 13.42 3.35 9.26
N ILE A 6 13.67 2.05 9.07
CA ILE A 6 12.63 1.02 9.03
C ILE A 6 13.07 -0.21 9.86
N ILE A 7 12.10 -0.99 10.27
CA ILE A 7 12.33 -2.29 10.95
C ILE A 7 11.62 -3.37 10.14
N PRO A 8 12.32 -4.09 9.23
CA PRO A 8 11.75 -5.23 8.55
C PRO A 8 11.81 -6.47 9.44
N ARG A 9 10.76 -7.30 9.36
CA ARG A 9 10.71 -8.62 9.98
C ARG A 9 9.85 -9.57 9.14
N ILE A 10 9.97 -10.86 9.39
CA ILE A 10 9.15 -11.88 8.74
C ILE A 10 8.26 -12.54 9.80
N GLU A 11 6.96 -12.59 9.53
CA GLU A 11 5.97 -13.23 10.38
C GLU A 11 5.53 -14.57 9.77
N ALA A 12 5.47 -15.59 10.62
CA ALA A 12 5.09 -16.96 10.23
C ALA A 12 5.85 -17.52 9.01
N GLY A 13 7.04 -16.99 8.71
CA GLY A 13 7.85 -17.39 7.57
C GLY A 13 7.30 -16.99 6.19
N LYS A 14 6.18 -16.25 6.11
CA LYS A 14 5.45 -15.99 4.86
C LYS A 14 5.05 -14.54 4.64
N VAL A 15 5.01 -13.70 5.68
CA VAL A 15 4.59 -12.30 5.59
C VAL A 15 5.75 -11.38 5.91
N GLY A 16 6.14 -10.54 4.96
CA GLY A 16 7.11 -9.48 5.18
C GLY A 16 6.45 -8.28 5.86
N VAL A 17 6.88 -7.90 7.05
CA VAL A 17 6.35 -6.72 7.76
C VAL A 17 7.43 -5.65 7.83
N ILE A 18 7.11 -4.43 7.42
CA ILE A 18 7.99 -3.27 7.48
C ILE A 18 7.36 -2.23 8.39
N THR A 19 8.01 -1.94 9.51
CA THR A 19 7.60 -0.86 10.42
C THR A 19 8.43 0.39 10.12
N LEU A 20 7.76 1.50 9.80
CA LEU A 20 8.40 2.81 9.68
C LEU A 20 8.89 3.25 11.07
N ASN A 21 10.15 3.69 11.17
CA ASN A 21 10.82 3.90 12.45
C ASN A 21 11.52 5.26 12.55
N ARG A 22 10.73 6.33 12.41
CA ARG A 22 11.12 7.71 12.75
C ARG A 22 10.16 8.32 13.77
N PRO A 23 9.99 7.72 14.96
CA PRO A 23 8.91 8.08 15.89
C PRO A 23 8.97 9.53 16.38
N LYS A 24 10.16 10.13 16.50
CA LYS A 24 10.34 11.54 16.89
C LYS A 24 9.80 12.52 15.86
N GLN A 25 9.75 12.13 14.59
CA GLN A 25 9.22 12.91 13.46
C GLN A 25 7.86 12.37 12.98
N LEU A 26 7.15 11.59 13.82
CA LEU A 26 5.88 10.95 13.44
C LEU A 26 5.96 10.20 12.09
N ASN A 27 7.08 9.53 11.85
CA ASN A 27 7.40 8.82 10.62
C ASN A 27 7.37 9.67 9.35
N ALA A 28 7.70 10.98 9.45
CA ALA A 28 7.82 11.84 8.27
C ALA A 28 8.78 11.24 7.24
N LEU A 29 8.34 11.21 5.99
CA LEU A 29 9.00 10.52 4.90
C LEU A 29 10.12 11.40 4.34
N ASN A 30 11.34 10.89 4.30
CA ASN A 30 12.49 11.48 3.65
C ASN A 30 13.13 10.47 2.67
N ASP A 31 14.09 10.90 1.88
CA ASP A 31 14.74 10.08 0.86
C ASP A 31 15.34 8.79 1.43
N GLN A 32 16.03 8.87 2.58
CA GLN A 32 16.63 7.69 3.21
C GLN A 32 15.55 6.66 3.57
N LEU A 33 14.46 7.06 4.23
CA LEU A 33 13.38 6.17 4.59
C LEU A 33 12.75 5.52 3.34
N MET A 34 12.49 6.33 2.30
CA MET A 34 11.89 5.82 1.06
C MET A 34 12.83 4.87 0.30
N ASN A 35 14.14 5.12 0.32
CA ASN A 35 15.14 4.22 -0.24
C ASN A 35 15.19 2.89 0.54
N GLU A 36 15.21 2.96 1.87
CA GLU A 36 15.21 1.77 2.72
C GLU A 36 13.93 0.95 2.55
N LEU A 37 12.77 1.62 2.52
CA LEU A 37 11.47 0.99 2.29
C LEU A 37 11.43 0.28 0.93
N GLY A 38 11.87 0.96 -0.13
CA GLY A 38 11.92 0.38 -1.47
C GLY A 38 12.86 -0.83 -1.55
N ALA A 39 14.01 -0.77 -0.89
CA ALA A 39 14.97 -1.88 -0.84
C ALA A 39 14.38 -3.10 -0.09
N ALA A 40 13.72 -2.88 1.05
CA ALA A 40 13.09 -3.95 1.82
C ALA A 40 11.91 -4.58 1.06
N LEU A 41 11.07 -3.77 0.43
CA LEU A 41 9.95 -4.26 -0.41
C LEU A 41 10.46 -5.12 -1.56
N LYS A 42 11.49 -4.69 -2.29
CA LYS A 42 12.09 -5.48 -3.37
C LYS A 42 12.71 -6.79 -2.89
N ALA A 43 13.34 -6.76 -1.71
CA ALA A 43 13.89 -7.98 -1.12
C ALA A 43 12.79 -9.00 -0.79
N PHE A 44 11.67 -8.56 -0.20
CA PHE A 44 10.52 -9.42 0.08
C PHE A 44 9.79 -9.86 -1.20
N ASP A 45 9.70 -9.00 -2.21
CA ASP A 45 9.09 -9.35 -3.49
C ASP A 45 9.87 -10.44 -4.21
N ALA A 46 11.21 -10.42 -4.11
CA ALA A 46 12.09 -11.42 -4.69
C ALA A 46 12.18 -12.73 -3.89
N ASP A 47 11.82 -12.75 -2.61
CA ASP A 47 11.88 -13.94 -1.76
C ASP A 47 10.67 -14.86 -2.02
N PRO A 48 10.85 -16.08 -2.57
CA PRO A 48 9.74 -16.98 -2.86
C PRO A 48 8.94 -17.42 -1.62
N ALA A 49 9.52 -17.34 -0.43
CA ALA A 49 8.83 -17.68 0.81
C ALA A 49 7.79 -16.62 1.21
N ILE A 50 7.95 -15.38 0.78
CA ILE A 50 7.06 -14.27 1.14
C ILE A 50 5.89 -14.22 0.15
N GLY A 51 4.66 -14.33 0.64
CA GLY A 51 3.43 -14.25 -0.16
C GLY A 51 2.72 -12.91 -0.09
N CYS A 52 2.90 -12.17 1.00
CA CYS A 52 2.27 -10.87 1.24
C CYS A 52 3.17 -9.97 2.08
N MET A 53 3.01 -8.66 1.94
CA MET A 53 3.74 -7.66 2.73
C MET A 53 2.80 -6.76 3.50
N VAL A 54 3.26 -6.23 4.63
CA VAL A 54 2.56 -5.26 5.46
C VAL A 54 3.47 -4.08 5.72
N ILE A 55 2.98 -2.86 5.50
CA ILE A 55 3.64 -1.63 5.94
C ILE A 55 2.84 -1.06 7.10
N THR A 56 3.53 -0.70 8.17
CA THR A 56 2.91 -0.09 9.37
C THR A 56 3.82 0.99 9.96
N GLY A 57 3.29 1.75 10.89
CA GLY A 57 4.02 2.77 11.63
C GLY A 57 3.96 2.54 13.14
N SER A 58 3.74 3.62 13.89
CA SER A 58 3.49 3.59 15.33
C SER A 58 2.01 3.86 15.61
N GLU A 59 1.54 3.60 16.84
CA GLU A 59 0.17 3.92 17.26
C GLU A 59 -0.22 5.39 17.07
N LYS A 60 0.77 6.32 17.11
CA LYS A 60 0.56 7.76 16.93
C LYS A 60 0.54 8.18 15.48
N ALA A 61 1.30 7.50 14.64
CA ALA A 61 1.38 7.84 13.22
C ALA A 61 1.85 6.65 12.38
N PHE A 62 1.11 6.36 11.34
CA PHE A 62 1.62 5.60 10.19
C PHE A 62 2.75 6.41 9.54
N ALA A 63 2.41 7.58 8.99
CA ALA A 63 3.36 8.59 8.53
C ALA A 63 2.64 9.96 8.43
N ALA A 64 3.19 11.00 9.06
CA ALA A 64 2.55 12.32 9.14
C ALA A 64 2.84 13.25 7.94
N GLY A 65 3.40 12.72 6.85
CA GLY A 65 3.69 13.44 5.61
C GLY A 65 5.15 13.39 5.20
N ALA A 66 5.54 14.24 4.26
CA ALA A 66 6.92 14.42 3.86
C ALA A 66 7.72 15.18 4.94
N ASP A 67 9.03 14.99 4.96
CA ASP A 67 9.92 15.75 5.84
C ASP A 67 10.09 17.19 5.29
N ILE A 68 9.29 18.11 5.85
CA ILE A 68 9.25 19.50 5.40
C ILE A 68 10.58 20.21 5.55
N ALA A 69 11.37 19.88 6.57
CA ALA A 69 12.70 20.48 6.75
C ALA A 69 13.66 20.13 5.60
N ALA A 70 13.53 18.91 5.06
CA ALA A 70 14.29 18.50 3.89
C ALA A 70 13.83 19.22 2.62
N MET A 71 12.52 19.47 2.47
CA MET A 71 11.93 20.08 1.27
C MET A 71 12.06 21.59 1.21
N ALA A 72 12.09 22.28 2.34
CA ALA A 72 11.96 23.74 2.43
C ALA A 72 13.03 24.53 1.64
N ARG A 73 14.12 23.88 1.26
CA ARG A 73 15.23 24.52 0.54
C ARG A 73 15.20 24.27 -0.96
N TYR A 74 14.32 23.38 -1.44
CA TYR A 74 14.29 23.02 -2.84
C TYR A 74 13.70 24.13 -3.70
N THR A 75 14.34 24.38 -4.84
CA THR A 75 13.82 25.21 -5.92
C THR A 75 13.16 24.30 -6.97
N PHE A 76 12.40 24.91 -7.89
CA PHE A 76 11.86 24.19 -9.03
C PHE A 76 12.93 23.42 -9.81
N ALA A 77 14.09 24.08 -10.06
CA ALA A 77 15.19 23.47 -10.79
C ALA A 77 15.77 22.24 -10.07
N ASP A 78 15.80 22.26 -8.74
CA ASP A 78 16.30 21.12 -7.95
C ASP A 78 15.36 19.93 -8.06
N VAL A 79 14.07 20.13 -7.77
CA VAL A 79 13.07 19.04 -7.80
C VAL A 79 12.88 18.48 -9.21
N TYR A 80 12.94 19.33 -10.23
CA TYR A 80 12.80 18.92 -11.62
C TYR A 80 14.00 18.09 -12.10
N ARG A 81 15.23 18.54 -11.80
CA ARG A 81 16.47 17.87 -12.22
C ARG A 81 16.66 16.53 -11.52
N GLU A 82 16.28 16.44 -10.23
CA GLU A 82 16.47 15.26 -9.43
C GLU A 82 15.32 14.25 -9.53
N ASP A 83 14.30 14.55 -10.33
CA ASP A 83 13.08 13.74 -10.45
C ASP A 83 12.51 13.40 -9.06
N TYR A 84 12.41 14.44 -8.21
CA TYR A 84 11.98 14.31 -6.83
C TYR A 84 10.59 13.67 -6.74
N ILE A 85 10.38 12.79 -5.80
CA ILE A 85 9.23 11.89 -5.63
C ILE A 85 9.33 10.66 -6.56
N THR A 86 9.37 10.81 -7.90
CA THR A 86 9.34 9.67 -8.83
C THR A 86 10.51 8.71 -8.59
N ARG A 87 11.71 9.24 -8.33
CA ARG A 87 12.94 8.44 -8.22
C ARG A 87 12.89 7.34 -7.15
N ASN A 88 12.15 7.52 -6.03
CA ASN A 88 12.15 6.57 -4.93
C ASN A 88 10.82 6.36 -4.21
N TRP A 89 9.89 7.33 -4.22
CA TRP A 89 8.60 7.19 -3.52
C TRP A 89 7.66 6.19 -4.22
N GLU A 90 7.75 6.08 -5.54
CA GLU A 90 6.88 5.21 -6.33
C GLU A 90 7.38 3.76 -6.45
N GLN A 91 8.47 3.38 -5.78
CA GLN A 91 9.02 2.02 -5.87
C GLN A 91 8.01 0.94 -5.47
N ILE A 92 7.09 1.23 -4.55
CA ILE A 92 6.01 0.32 -4.15
C ILE A 92 5.11 -0.09 -5.33
N ARG A 93 4.95 0.77 -6.35
CA ARG A 93 4.15 0.46 -7.56
C ARG A 93 4.76 -0.66 -8.41
N SER A 94 6.06 -0.91 -8.28
CA SER A 94 6.74 -1.99 -9.00
C SER A 94 6.65 -3.35 -8.30
N ILE A 95 6.11 -3.38 -7.08
CA ILE A 95 6.01 -4.59 -6.27
C ILE A 95 4.84 -5.44 -6.76
N ARG A 96 5.11 -6.68 -7.12
CA ARG A 96 4.12 -7.59 -7.70
C ARG A 96 3.26 -8.30 -6.65
N LYS A 97 3.85 -8.65 -5.51
CA LYS A 97 3.13 -9.31 -4.42
C LYS A 97 2.20 -8.33 -3.69
N PRO A 98 1.11 -8.81 -3.08
CA PRO A 98 0.21 -7.97 -2.30
C PRO A 98 0.90 -7.23 -1.16
N VAL A 99 0.54 -5.95 -0.97
CA VAL A 99 1.03 -5.07 0.10
C VAL A 99 -0.15 -4.44 0.82
N ILE A 100 -0.25 -4.63 2.13
CA ILE A 100 -1.30 -4.07 2.99
C ILE A 100 -0.73 -2.91 3.79
N ALA A 101 -1.46 -1.79 3.86
CA ALA A 101 -1.16 -0.74 4.83
C ALA A 101 -1.94 -0.99 6.12
N ALA A 102 -1.23 -1.18 7.24
CA ALA A 102 -1.81 -1.20 8.59
C ALA A 102 -1.66 0.19 9.21
N VAL A 103 -2.73 0.96 9.23
CA VAL A 103 -2.70 2.39 9.56
C VAL A 103 -3.27 2.65 10.93
N SER A 104 -2.47 3.25 11.81
CA SER A 104 -2.91 3.84 13.08
C SER A 104 -2.40 5.27 13.21
N GLY A 105 -3.13 6.12 13.94
CA GLY A 105 -2.82 7.52 14.11
C GLY A 105 -2.80 8.28 12.77
N PHE A 106 -1.82 9.15 12.58
CA PHE A 106 -1.78 10.03 11.41
C PHE A 106 -1.25 9.32 10.15
N ALA A 107 -2.01 9.40 9.07
CA ALA A 107 -1.61 9.11 7.69
C ALA A 107 -1.94 10.38 6.87
N LEU A 108 -1.02 11.33 6.78
CA LEU A 108 -1.25 12.66 6.21
C LEU A 108 -0.32 12.93 5.04
N GLY A 109 -0.80 13.69 4.05
CA GLY A 109 -0.01 14.06 2.89
C GLY A 109 0.69 12.85 2.26
N GLY A 110 2.00 12.91 2.10
CA GLY A 110 2.80 11.79 1.60
C GLY A 110 2.60 10.48 2.33
N GLY A 111 2.26 10.51 3.63
CA GLY A 111 1.91 9.30 4.41
C GLY A 111 0.57 8.70 3.98
N CYS A 112 -0.42 9.53 3.69
CA CYS A 112 -1.69 9.10 3.11
C CYS A 112 -1.48 8.58 1.67
N GLU A 113 -0.63 9.22 0.90
CA GLU A 113 -0.26 8.81 -0.45
C GLU A 113 0.44 7.45 -0.45
N LEU A 114 1.37 7.20 0.50
CA LEU A 114 2.00 5.89 0.68
C LEU A 114 0.98 4.81 1.04
N ALA A 115 0.05 5.10 1.95
CA ALA A 115 -1.03 4.15 2.29
C ALA A 115 -1.91 3.82 1.07
N MET A 116 -2.24 4.82 0.23
CA MET A 116 -3.00 4.64 -1.01
C MET A 116 -2.22 3.93 -2.13
N MET A 117 -0.90 3.86 -2.05
CA MET A 117 -0.09 3.05 -2.98
C MET A 117 -0.06 1.56 -2.61
N CYS A 118 -0.43 1.21 -1.38
CA CYS A 118 -0.68 -0.19 -1.00
C CYS A 118 -1.96 -0.70 -1.67
N ASP A 119 -2.15 -2.02 -1.69
CA ASP A 119 -3.29 -2.63 -2.38
C ASP A 119 -4.60 -2.40 -1.63
N PHE A 120 -4.56 -2.39 -0.30
CA PHE A 120 -5.67 -1.94 0.53
C PHE A 120 -5.19 -1.52 1.93
N ILE A 121 -6.06 -0.80 2.63
CA ILE A 121 -5.79 -0.26 3.96
C ILE A 121 -6.67 -0.96 4.99
N ILE A 122 -6.07 -1.45 6.07
CA ILE A 122 -6.74 -1.78 7.32
C ILE A 122 -6.37 -0.69 8.32
N ALA A 123 -7.36 -0.03 8.90
CA ALA A 123 -7.15 1.10 9.79
C ALA A 123 -7.56 0.79 11.23
N ALA A 124 -6.80 1.29 12.18
CA ALA A 124 -7.26 1.40 13.56
C ALA A 124 -8.32 2.49 13.69
N ASP A 125 -9.19 2.39 14.68
CA ASP A 125 -10.25 3.36 15.00
C ASP A 125 -9.72 4.77 15.31
N ASN A 126 -8.46 4.87 15.75
CA ASN A 126 -7.78 6.15 15.98
C ASN A 126 -7.16 6.78 14.72
N ALA A 127 -7.23 6.12 13.56
CA ALA A 127 -6.57 6.59 12.34
C ALA A 127 -7.17 7.91 11.82
N ARG A 128 -6.31 8.76 11.26
CA ARG A 128 -6.64 10.06 10.66
C ARG A 128 -5.98 10.17 9.30
N PHE A 129 -6.77 10.44 8.27
CA PHE A 129 -6.32 10.56 6.89
C PHE A 129 -6.54 11.99 6.38
N GLY A 130 -5.68 12.47 5.50
CA GLY A 130 -5.86 13.77 4.87
C GLY A 130 -4.73 14.16 3.94
N GLN A 131 -5.00 15.22 3.16
CA GLN A 131 -4.03 15.83 2.23
C GLN A 131 -3.89 17.33 2.57
N PRO A 132 -3.14 17.67 3.65
CA PRO A 132 -3.06 19.04 4.16
C PRO A 132 -2.01 19.92 3.48
N GLU A 133 -1.47 19.53 2.34
CA GLU A 133 -0.38 20.19 1.60
C GLU A 133 -0.71 21.66 1.26
N ILE A 134 -1.98 21.97 1.09
CA ILE A 134 -2.45 23.33 0.82
C ILE A 134 -2.03 24.33 1.94
N LYS A 135 -1.89 23.85 3.17
CA LYS A 135 -1.44 24.67 4.31
C LYS A 135 0.03 25.06 4.20
N LEU A 136 0.79 24.38 3.32
CA LEU A 136 2.21 24.63 3.05
C LEU A 136 2.43 25.37 1.73
N GLY A 137 1.35 25.73 1.02
CA GLY A 137 1.42 26.41 -0.27
C GLY A 137 1.81 25.47 -1.43
N VAL A 138 1.62 24.16 -1.26
CA VAL A 138 1.86 23.14 -2.29
C VAL A 138 0.64 22.24 -2.45
N ILE A 139 0.69 21.33 -3.41
CA ILE A 139 -0.33 20.31 -3.65
C ILE A 139 0.22 18.93 -3.32
N PRO A 140 -0.61 17.90 -3.13
CA PRO A 140 -0.16 16.50 -3.06
C PRO A 140 0.71 16.14 -4.26
N GLY A 141 1.88 15.55 -4.02
CA GLY A 141 2.89 15.33 -5.05
C GLY A 141 3.18 13.86 -5.37
N ALA A 142 2.74 12.93 -4.49
CA ALA A 142 2.96 11.49 -4.68
C ALA A 142 1.69 10.74 -5.10
N GLY A 143 0.81 11.40 -5.85
CA GLY A 143 -0.39 10.83 -6.45
C GLY A 143 -1.69 11.04 -5.67
N GLY A 144 -1.69 11.83 -4.59
CA GLY A 144 -2.88 12.12 -3.79
C GLY A 144 -4.00 12.74 -4.58
N THR A 145 -3.70 13.69 -5.49
CA THR A 145 -4.69 14.31 -6.38
C THR A 145 -5.33 13.32 -7.37
N GLN A 146 -4.74 12.16 -7.56
CA GLN A 146 -5.19 11.14 -8.52
C GLN A 146 -5.83 9.94 -7.81
N ARG A 147 -5.18 9.39 -6.77
CA ARG A 147 -5.67 8.20 -6.06
C ARG A 147 -6.85 8.53 -5.15
N LEU A 148 -6.77 9.64 -4.41
CA LEU A 148 -7.83 9.99 -3.47
C LEU A 148 -9.19 10.16 -4.14
N PRO A 149 -9.36 10.95 -5.23
CA PRO A 149 -10.66 11.08 -5.88
C PRO A 149 -11.16 9.79 -6.55
N ARG A 150 -10.27 8.87 -6.92
CA ARG A 150 -10.66 7.55 -7.41
C ARG A 150 -11.21 6.67 -6.29
N ALA A 151 -10.67 6.79 -5.07
CA ALA A 151 -11.13 6.04 -3.92
C ALA A 151 -12.44 6.61 -3.33
N ILE A 152 -12.52 7.93 -3.08
CA ILE A 152 -13.59 8.54 -2.28
C ILE A 152 -14.51 9.49 -3.04
N GLY A 153 -14.31 9.60 -4.35
CA GLY A 153 -15.05 10.51 -5.21
C GLY A 153 -14.55 11.96 -5.14
N LYS A 154 -14.85 12.73 -6.22
CA LYS A 154 -14.33 14.09 -6.43
C LYS A 154 -14.70 15.05 -5.30
N ALA A 155 -15.96 15.04 -4.85
CA ALA A 155 -16.45 16.04 -3.90
C ALA A 155 -15.71 15.96 -2.56
N LYS A 156 -15.55 14.74 -2.03
CA LYS A 156 -14.84 14.53 -0.75
C LYS A 156 -13.33 14.76 -0.89
N ALA A 157 -12.72 14.36 -1.99
CA ALA A 157 -11.31 14.62 -2.25
C ALA A 157 -11.00 16.12 -2.36
N MET A 158 -11.87 16.90 -3.03
CA MET A 158 -11.77 18.37 -3.09
C MET A 158 -11.88 19.01 -1.71
N ASP A 159 -12.86 18.57 -0.89
CA ASP A 159 -13.04 19.09 0.47
C ASP A 159 -11.76 18.86 1.30
N LEU A 160 -11.20 17.63 1.30
CA LEU A 160 -9.97 17.32 2.04
C LEU A 160 -8.76 18.12 1.53
N ALA A 161 -8.55 18.16 0.22
CA ALA A 161 -7.37 18.80 -0.36
C ALA A 161 -7.41 20.33 -0.28
N LEU A 162 -8.60 20.97 -0.46
CA LEU A 162 -8.72 22.43 -0.49
C LEU A 162 -8.85 23.04 0.91
N THR A 163 -9.42 22.32 1.87
CA THR A 163 -9.53 22.78 3.27
C THR A 163 -8.37 22.33 4.14
N GLY A 164 -7.68 21.27 3.73
CA GLY A 164 -6.64 20.63 4.52
C GLY A 164 -7.18 19.98 5.81
N ARG A 165 -8.50 19.66 5.86
CA ARG A 165 -9.06 18.92 6.98
C ARG A 165 -8.64 17.46 6.95
N MET A 166 -8.82 16.76 8.04
CA MET A 166 -8.64 15.32 8.15
C MET A 166 -10.00 14.64 8.21
N MET A 167 -10.07 13.39 7.78
CA MET A 167 -11.16 12.46 8.04
C MET A 167 -10.72 11.38 9.02
N ASP A 168 -11.63 10.91 9.85
CA ASP A 168 -11.39 9.78 10.74
C ASP A 168 -11.53 8.43 10.02
N ALA A 169 -11.20 7.36 10.75
CA ALA A 169 -11.24 6.00 10.21
C ALA A 169 -12.65 5.60 9.72
N THR A 170 -13.69 5.97 10.45
CA THR A 170 -15.08 5.66 10.09
C THR A 170 -15.51 6.40 8.82
N GLU A 171 -15.16 7.69 8.69
CA GLU A 171 -15.41 8.44 7.46
C GLU A 171 -14.63 7.85 6.28
N ALA A 172 -13.37 7.44 6.50
CA ALA A 172 -12.51 6.85 5.48
C ALA A 172 -13.04 5.50 4.96
N GLU A 173 -13.54 4.64 5.86
CA GLU A 173 -14.17 3.37 5.48
C GLU A 173 -15.47 3.61 4.69
N ARG A 174 -16.38 4.45 5.20
CA ARG A 174 -17.63 4.79 4.51
C ARG A 174 -17.41 5.42 3.14
N ALA A 175 -16.32 6.14 2.98
CA ALA A 175 -15.96 6.77 1.72
C ALA A 175 -15.29 5.80 0.72
N GLY A 176 -14.81 4.64 1.16
CA GLY A 176 -14.14 3.64 0.32
C GLY A 176 -12.62 3.76 0.26
N LEU A 177 -11.99 4.59 1.12
CA LEU A 177 -10.53 4.65 1.23
C LEU A 177 -9.97 3.47 2.02
N VAL A 178 -10.64 3.07 3.09
CA VAL A 178 -10.25 2.01 4.03
C VAL A 178 -11.12 0.79 3.81
N SER A 179 -10.52 -0.39 3.74
CA SER A 179 -11.25 -1.63 3.49
C SER A 179 -11.97 -2.14 4.74
N ARG A 180 -11.41 -1.89 5.92
CA ARG A 180 -12.02 -2.21 7.23
C ARG A 180 -11.39 -1.40 8.35
N VAL A 181 -12.18 -1.12 9.39
CA VAL A 181 -11.74 -0.47 10.63
C VAL A 181 -11.79 -1.46 11.77
N VAL A 182 -10.76 -1.48 12.60
CA VAL A 182 -10.62 -2.36 13.76
C VAL A 182 -10.17 -1.56 14.99
N ALA A 183 -10.32 -2.13 16.18
CA ALA A 183 -9.76 -1.51 17.39
C ALA A 183 -8.23 -1.42 17.31
N LEU A 184 -7.65 -0.38 17.91
CA LEU A 184 -6.21 -0.12 17.81
C LEU A 184 -5.36 -1.32 18.26
N ASP A 185 -5.72 -1.96 19.36
CA ASP A 185 -5.03 -3.14 19.91
C ASP A 185 -5.16 -4.39 19.03
N LYS A 186 -6.10 -4.40 18.06
CA LYS A 186 -6.34 -5.49 17.13
C LYS A 186 -5.74 -5.26 15.73
N LEU A 187 -5.23 -4.06 15.45
CA LEU A 187 -4.78 -3.69 14.12
C LEU A 187 -3.80 -4.71 13.51
N MET A 188 -2.74 -5.04 14.22
CA MET A 188 -1.71 -5.95 13.68
C MET A 188 -2.20 -7.40 13.63
N GLU A 189 -3.00 -7.85 14.59
CA GLU A 189 -3.60 -9.18 14.59
C GLU A 189 -4.47 -9.40 13.35
N GLU A 190 -5.40 -8.47 13.10
CA GLU A 190 -6.32 -8.52 11.95
C GLU A 190 -5.60 -8.34 10.61
N THR A 191 -4.57 -7.48 10.57
CA THR A 191 -3.78 -7.29 9.36
C THR A 191 -2.96 -8.54 9.03
N LEU A 192 -2.31 -9.14 10.01
CA LEU A 192 -1.56 -10.38 9.82
C LEU A 192 -2.47 -11.54 9.44
N ALA A 193 -3.66 -11.65 10.03
CA ALA A 193 -4.65 -12.66 9.65
C ALA A 193 -5.03 -12.52 8.17
N ALA A 194 -5.28 -11.30 7.68
CA ALA A 194 -5.54 -11.05 6.27
C ALA A 194 -4.34 -11.39 5.38
N ALA A 195 -3.14 -10.98 5.77
CA ALA A 195 -1.91 -11.27 5.03
C ALA A 195 -1.61 -12.77 4.94
N LEU A 196 -1.78 -13.49 6.05
CA LEU A 196 -1.61 -14.95 6.10
C LEU A 196 -2.65 -15.66 5.24
N MET A 197 -3.89 -15.18 5.22
CA MET A 197 -4.93 -15.72 4.33
C MET A 197 -4.54 -15.58 2.86
N ILE A 198 -3.96 -14.43 2.46
CA ILE A 198 -3.42 -14.25 1.09
C ILE A 198 -2.30 -15.25 0.81
N CYS A 199 -1.42 -15.51 1.77
CA CYS A 199 -0.33 -16.47 1.64
C CYS A 199 -0.76 -17.95 1.54
N GLU A 200 -2.03 -18.26 1.81
CA GLU A 200 -2.60 -19.60 1.61
C GLU A 200 -2.99 -19.87 0.15
N TYR A 201 -3.01 -18.85 -0.70
CA TYR A 201 -3.38 -18.96 -2.11
C TYR A 201 -2.14 -18.96 -3.03
N SER A 202 -2.33 -19.36 -4.28
CA SER A 202 -1.31 -19.30 -5.32
C SER A 202 -0.77 -17.87 -5.46
N GLN A 203 0.56 -17.69 -5.32
CA GLN A 203 1.18 -16.38 -5.52
C GLN A 203 1.00 -15.87 -6.95
N ILE A 204 1.00 -16.77 -7.94
CA ILE A 204 0.77 -16.41 -9.34
C ILE A 204 -0.63 -15.80 -9.49
N ALA A 205 -1.64 -16.43 -8.89
CA ALA A 205 -3.02 -15.97 -8.98
C ALA A 205 -3.23 -14.64 -8.20
N THR A 206 -2.64 -14.50 -7.02
CA THR A 206 -2.75 -13.24 -6.23
C THR A 206 -2.07 -12.07 -6.92
N MET A 207 -0.89 -12.28 -7.52
CA MET A 207 -0.19 -11.26 -8.32
C MET A 207 -1.00 -10.89 -9.57
N ALA A 208 -1.56 -11.86 -10.29
CA ALA A 208 -2.38 -11.64 -11.47
C ALA A 208 -3.68 -10.87 -11.14
N ALA A 209 -4.31 -11.20 -10.02
CA ALA A 209 -5.50 -10.49 -9.53
C ALA A 209 -5.18 -9.03 -9.17
N LYS A 210 -4.08 -8.77 -8.43
CA LYS A 210 -3.60 -7.43 -8.12
C LYS A 210 -3.36 -6.61 -9.40
N GLU A 211 -2.62 -7.16 -10.35
CA GLU A 211 -2.32 -6.48 -11.62
C GLU A 211 -3.59 -6.17 -12.41
N SER A 212 -4.54 -7.11 -12.48
CA SER A 212 -5.81 -6.93 -13.19
C SER A 212 -6.69 -5.86 -12.52
N ILE A 213 -6.76 -5.82 -11.19
CA ILE A 213 -7.52 -4.81 -10.47
C ILE A 213 -6.89 -3.42 -10.66
N ASN A 214 -5.56 -3.31 -10.56
CA ASN A 214 -4.87 -2.04 -10.80
C ASN A 214 -5.11 -1.51 -12.21
N ARG A 215 -5.25 -2.38 -13.21
CA ARG A 215 -5.55 -2.02 -14.59
C ARG A 215 -6.89 -1.27 -14.74
N ALA A 216 -7.85 -1.49 -13.84
CA ALA A 216 -9.13 -0.78 -13.85
C ALA A 216 -9.01 0.75 -13.70
N PHE A 217 -7.89 1.21 -13.15
CA PHE A 217 -7.61 2.65 -12.94
C PHE A 217 -6.73 3.28 -14.01
N GLU A 218 -6.24 2.49 -14.99
CA GLU A 218 -5.23 2.93 -15.97
C GLU A 218 -5.74 2.93 -17.42
N GLY A 219 -6.97 2.44 -17.68
CA GLY A 219 -7.47 2.33 -19.03
C GLY A 219 -8.99 2.37 -19.14
N THR A 220 -9.50 2.00 -20.34
CA THR A 220 -10.94 1.85 -20.56
C THR A 220 -11.45 0.53 -19.97
N LEU A 221 -12.75 0.45 -19.68
CA LEU A 221 -13.37 -0.80 -19.18
C LEU A 221 -13.14 -1.96 -20.15
N SER A 222 -13.25 -1.73 -21.47
CA SER A 222 -13.05 -2.79 -22.46
C SER A 222 -11.62 -3.30 -22.51
N ASP A 223 -10.62 -2.41 -22.38
CA ASP A 223 -9.21 -2.80 -22.32
C ASP A 223 -8.90 -3.57 -21.03
N GLY A 224 -9.46 -3.11 -19.91
CA GLY A 224 -9.34 -3.81 -18.62
C GLY A 224 -9.95 -5.22 -18.66
N ILE A 225 -11.15 -5.39 -19.20
CA ILE A 225 -11.80 -6.70 -19.37
C ILE A 225 -10.98 -7.61 -20.33
N LEU A 226 -10.44 -7.05 -21.41
CA LEU A 226 -9.60 -7.85 -22.31
C LEU A 226 -8.32 -8.34 -21.61
N PHE A 227 -7.66 -7.46 -20.83
CA PHE A 227 -6.48 -7.82 -20.04
C PHE A 227 -6.81 -8.92 -19.02
N GLU A 228 -7.85 -8.74 -18.20
CA GLU A 228 -8.33 -9.71 -17.22
C GLU A 228 -8.57 -11.07 -17.86
N ARG A 229 -9.25 -11.11 -19.01
CA ARG A 229 -9.55 -12.36 -19.72
C ARG A 229 -8.29 -13.07 -20.18
N ARG A 230 -7.28 -12.33 -20.66
CA ARG A 230 -5.98 -12.90 -21.03
C ARG A 230 -5.26 -13.49 -19.82
N MET A 231 -5.26 -12.76 -18.71
CA MET A 231 -4.68 -13.24 -17.45
C MET A 231 -5.43 -14.46 -16.93
N PHE A 232 -6.77 -14.45 -16.94
CA PHE A 232 -7.59 -15.61 -16.55
C PHE A 232 -7.25 -16.84 -17.40
N HIS A 233 -7.15 -16.71 -18.73
CA HIS A 233 -6.76 -17.82 -19.59
C HIS A 233 -5.36 -18.33 -19.26
N ALA A 234 -4.40 -17.44 -18.97
CA ALA A 234 -3.04 -17.81 -18.62
C ALA A 234 -2.96 -18.65 -17.34
N MET A 235 -3.86 -18.43 -16.39
CA MET A 235 -3.91 -19.24 -15.15
C MET A 235 -4.13 -20.73 -15.43
N PHE A 236 -4.79 -21.10 -16.53
CA PHE A 236 -5.01 -22.52 -16.90
C PHE A 236 -3.73 -23.26 -17.31
N ALA A 237 -2.63 -22.54 -17.50
CA ALA A 237 -1.31 -23.14 -17.75
C ALA A 237 -0.56 -23.49 -16.44
N THR A 238 -1.03 -23.00 -15.27
CA THR A 238 -0.35 -23.22 -13.98
C THR A 238 -0.73 -24.58 -13.36
N GLU A 239 0.20 -25.15 -12.59
CA GLU A 239 -0.09 -26.33 -11.76
C GLU A 239 -1.07 -25.98 -10.64
N ASP A 240 -0.96 -24.81 -10.08
CA ASP A 240 -1.81 -24.31 -9.00
C ASP A 240 -3.30 -24.25 -9.39
N GLN A 241 -3.60 -23.92 -10.67
CA GLN A 241 -4.98 -23.96 -11.16
C GLN A 241 -5.54 -25.40 -11.15
N LYS A 242 -4.74 -26.38 -11.53
CA LYS A 242 -5.14 -27.81 -11.50
C LYS A 242 -5.35 -28.27 -10.07
N GLU A 243 -4.41 -27.96 -9.19
CA GLU A 243 -4.49 -28.27 -7.76
C GLU A 243 -5.72 -27.64 -7.12
N GLY A 244 -5.95 -26.35 -7.34
CA GLY A 244 -7.08 -25.63 -6.74
C GLY A 244 -8.44 -26.21 -7.16
N MET A 245 -8.62 -26.52 -8.43
CA MET A 245 -9.87 -27.12 -8.94
C MET A 245 -10.06 -28.55 -8.46
N ASP A 246 -9.01 -29.38 -8.45
CA ASP A 246 -9.07 -30.74 -7.93
C ASP A 246 -9.39 -30.75 -6.42
N ALA A 247 -8.69 -29.91 -5.65
CA ALA A 247 -8.95 -29.77 -4.22
C ALA A 247 -10.39 -29.38 -3.92
N PHE A 248 -10.94 -28.42 -4.69
CA PHE A 248 -12.34 -28.00 -4.55
C PHE A 248 -13.34 -29.12 -4.83
N LEU A 249 -13.14 -29.85 -5.93
CA LEU A 249 -14.02 -30.98 -6.32
C LEU A 249 -13.98 -32.12 -5.30
N ASN A 250 -12.80 -32.38 -4.72
CA ASN A 250 -12.58 -33.44 -3.73
C ASN A 250 -12.78 -32.95 -2.28
N LYS A 251 -13.25 -31.70 -2.05
CA LYS A 251 -13.53 -31.12 -0.74
C LYS A 251 -12.36 -31.21 0.25
N ARG A 252 -11.13 -31.03 -0.25
CA ARG A 252 -9.88 -30.97 0.53
C ARG A 252 -9.26 -29.57 0.48
N LYS A 253 -8.33 -29.31 1.38
CA LYS A 253 -7.50 -28.08 1.28
C LYS A 253 -6.57 -28.20 0.08
N ALA A 254 -6.40 -27.10 -0.68
CA ALA A 254 -5.43 -27.01 -1.76
C ALA A 254 -4.01 -26.80 -1.20
N GLU A 255 -3.01 -27.37 -1.90
CA GLU A 255 -1.58 -27.24 -1.58
C GLU A 255 -0.88 -26.59 -2.78
N PHE A 256 -0.92 -25.26 -2.84
CA PHE A 256 -0.32 -24.51 -3.94
C PHE A 256 1.21 -24.54 -3.90
N LYS A 257 1.81 -24.70 -5.06
CA LYS A 257 3.27 -24.78 -5.23
C LYS A 257 3.87 -23.54 -5.87
N ASN A 258 3.02 -22.59 -6.28
CA ASN A 258 3.40 -21.38 -6.99
C ASN A 258 4.06 -21.64 -8.36
N ALA A 259 3.58 -22.63 -9.09
CA ALA A 259 4.11 -23.10 -10.35
C ALA A 259 3.03 -23.19 -11.46
#